data_ab8634294eb37247fbe1474905883a4a
#
_entry.id   ab8634294eb37247fbe1474905883a4a
#
_cell.length_a   1.000
_cell.length_b   1.000
_cell.length_c   1.000
_cell.angle_alpha   90.00
_cell.angle_beta   90.00
_cell.angle_gamma   90.00
#
_symmetry.space_group_name_H-M   'P 1'
#
loop_
_entity.id
_entity.type
_entity.pdbx_description
1 polymer ?
#
loop_
_entity_poly.entity_id
_entity_poly.type
_entity_poly.pdbx_seq_one_letter_code
_entity_poly.pdbx_strand_id
1 'polypeptide(L)'
;MFKKVLVGVAVLVSYAVCKAENPLSFYSDNVASVGVVVYDLENKSEVYNYNGNLSLTPASTMKLVSSAAALSLYPADYQYETPAYIDGKIEKGTVYGDIVIKGSGDPTLYSRHFPDNQTFIEDITSSLKGLGVKKISGNIVVDNGDQQNAGKLGTWEIEDGYYEYGTGWYPFNYRDNVFRLNPNLMAAVPQNINLENIVTEVDGKLYLMQSFGNSYNEIAGIQSFRDDSTIKLPNPYPSDLFIADLTSTISESGIEFVNDEENYDTETVQSDSIPLASYYSPALKAIITDLMHRSDNMMAESTLRLLAPGLSLDDALRAEKDLYDSKGIPTDLYTIRDGSGLSRGNAVSPEFFIKVLTSMSDNEDFVDVFPRAGVDGTVRGLFKGTPLEGKAALKSGSMSGVRCYAGYILNDDDEPKYAVAIMVNNFKCKVSEINKSIQDFLLEYCCE
;
A
#
# COMPACT_ATOMS: atom_id res chain seq x y z
N MET A 1 67.15 20.55 -48.29
CA MET A 1 65.94 21.25 -47.85
C MET A 1 64.81 20.26 -47.96
N PHE A 2 64.60 19.42 -46.93
CA PHE A 2 63.57 18.34 -46.92
C PHE A 2 62.33 18.83 -46.16
N LYS A 3 61.23 18.96 -46.88
CA LYS A 3 59.92 19.19 -46.29
C LYS A 3 59.39 17.86 -45.79
N LYS A 4 59.24 17.74 -44.48
CA LYS A 4 58.48 16.66 -43.86
C LYS A 4 56.96 16.94 -43.97
N VAL A 5 56.25 16.07 -44.68
CA VAL A 5 54.80 16.07 -44.75
C VAL A 5 54.34 15.22 -43.58
N LEU A 6 53.64 15.84 -42.62
CA LEU A 6 52.91 15.11 -41.52
C LEU A 6 51.55 14.70 -42.08
N VAL A 7 51.34 13.41 -42.24
CA VAL A 7 50.01 12.84 -42.52
C VAL A 7 49.36 12.54 -41.18
N GLY A 8 48.39 13.38 -40.78
CA GLY A 8 47.55 13.11 -39.63
C GLY A 8 46.47 12.11 -39.99
N VAL A 9 46.51 10.91 -39.39
CA VAL A 9 45.45 9.94 -39.47
C VAL A 9 44.40 10.34 -38.42
N ALA A 10 43.29 10.91 -38.87
CA ALA A 10 42.11 11.11 -38.02
C ALA A 10 41.37 9.76 -37.90
N VAL A 11 41.46 9.14 -36.73
CA VAL A 11 40.60 7.99 -36.38
C VAL A 11 39.23 8.55 -36.03
N LEU A 12 38.31 8.47 -36.96
CA LEU A 12 36.90 8.67 -36.71
C LEU A 12 36.39 7.44 -35.97
N VAL A 13 36.27 7.52 -34.62
CA VAL A 13 35.49 6.60 -33.83
C VAL A 13 34.01 6.96 -34.06
N SER A 14 33.37 6.28 -34.99
CA SER A 14 31.93 6.33 -35.15
C SER A 14 31.32 5.58 -33.96
N TYR A 15 30.87 6.30 -32.95
CA TYR A 15 29.90 5.74 -32.03
C TYR A 15 28.61 5.50 -32.83
N ALA A 16 28.41 4.28 -33.28
CA ALA A 16 27.11 3.82 -33.69
C ALA A 16 26.26 3.77 -32.39
N VAL A 17 25.45 4.81 -32.19
CA VAL A 17 24.34 4.72 -31.26
C VAL A 17 23.41 3.69 -31.88
N CYS A 18 23.57 2.43 -31.49
CA CYS A 18 22.60 1.39 -31.78
C CYS A 18 21.36 1.79 -30.99
N LYS A 19 20.36 2.39 -31.66
CA LYS A 19 19.05 2.54 -31.07
C LYS A 19 18.59 1.10 -30.83
N ALA A 20 18.48 0.72 -29.55
CA ALA A 20 17.90 -0.59 -29.22
C ALA A 20 16.53 -0.68 -29.90
N GLU A 21 16.30 -1.76 -30.62
CA GLU A 21 14.98 -2.06 -31.19
C GLU A 21 14.00 -2.33 -30.06
N ASN A 22 12.70 -2.10 -30.31
CA ASN A 22 11.66 -2.42 -29.31
C ASN A 22 11.77 -3.89 -28.89
N PRO A 23 12.09 -4.18 -27.61
CA PRO A 23 12.35 -5.54 -27.17
C PRO A 23 11.11 -6.42 -27.21
N LEU A 24 9.94 -5.81 -27.28
CA LEU A 24 8.65 -6.51 -27.30
C LEU A 24 8.18 -6.63 -28.75
N SER A 25 8.81 -7.55 -29.50
CA SER A 25 8.73 -7.70 -30.96
C SER A 25 7.31 -7.89 -31.54
N PHE A 26 6.33 -8.34 -30.75
CA PHE A 26 4.94 -8.47 -31.20
C PHE A 26 4.22 -7.13 -31.32
N TYR A 27 4.85 -6.04 -30.88
CA TYR A 27 4.35 -4.66 -30.99
C TYR A 27 4.87 -3.91 -32.21
N SER A 28 5.47 -4.59 -33.20
CA SER A 28 5.99 -3.93 -34.40
C SER A 28 4.96 -3.04 -35.12
N ASP A 29 3.65 -3.28 -34.89
CA ASP A 29 2.55 -2.57 -35.54
C ASP A 29 1.70 -1.75 -34.56
N ASN A 30 2.10 -1.58 -33.27
CA ASN A 30 1.18 -1.11 -32.25
C ASN A 30 1.65 0.09 -31.43
N VAL A 31 0.66 0.81 -31.01
CA VAL A 31 0.54 2.11 -30.35
C VAL A 31 0.82 2.03 -28.84
N ALA A 32 1.56 1.05 -28.32
CA ALA A 32 1.93 1.00 -26.91
C ALA A 32 3.17 1.84 -26.63
N SER A 33 3.17 2.48 -25.45
CA SER A 33 4.36 3.14 -24.92
C SER A 33 5.14 2.12 -24.09
N VAL A 34 6.39 1.85 -24.47
CA VAL A 34 7.25 0.83 -23.84
C VAL A 34 8.53 1.48 -23.34
N GLY A 35 8.89 1.18 -22.11
CA GLY A 35 10.19 1.50 -21.52
C GLY A 35 10.75 0.26 -20.82
N VAL A 36 12.01 -0.08 -21.07
CA VAL A 36 12.69 -1.26 -20.52
C VAL A 36 14.12 -0.91 -20.17
N VAL A 37 14.53 -1.27 -18.96
CA VAL A 37 15.95 -1.22 -18.56
C VAL A 37 16.30 -2.51 -17.81
N VAL A 38 17.44 -3.08 -18.17
CA VAL A 38 18.12 -4.17 -17.47
C VAL A 38 19.50 -3.66 -17.08
N TYR A 39 19.83 -3.72 -15.80
CA TYR A 39 21.09 -3.24 -15.25
C TYR A 39 21.81 -4.35 -14.51
N ASP A 40 23.06 -4.61 -14.88
CA ASP A 40 23.93 -5.57 -14.21
C ASP A 40 24.52 -4.91 -12.95
N LEU A 41 24.18 -5.48 -11.78
CA LEU A 41 24.57 -4.94 -10.47
C LEU A 41 26.05 -5.22 -10.15
N GLU A 42 26.59 -6.35 -10.63
CA GLU A 42 27.98 -6.72 -10.44
C GLU A 42 28.91 -5.85 -11.29
N ASN A 43 28.63 -5.76 -12.60
CA ASN A 43 29.44 -5.00 -13.54
C ASN A 43 29.10 -3.50 -13.54
N LYS A 44 28.05 -3.08 -12.80
CA LYS A 44 27.56 -1.69 -12.69
C LYS A 44 27.34 -1.05 -14.07
N SER A 45 26.69 -1.77 -14.97
CA SER A 45 26.46 -1.35 -16.35
C SER A 45 25.08 -1.69 -16.86
N GLU A 46 24.58 -0.88 -17.79
CA GLU A 46 23.35 -1.19 -18.51
C GLU A 46 23.58 -2.37 -19.47
N VAL A 47 22.80 -3.43 -19.32
CA VAL A 47 22.74 -4.55 -20.25
C VAL A 47 21.80 -4.20 -21.41
N TYR A 48 20.70 -3.56 -21.10
CA TYR A 48 19.71 -3.17 -22.07
C TYR A 48 18.98 -1.89 -21.63
N ASN A 49 18.79 -0.95 -22.57
CA ASN A 49 18.02 0.27 -22.32
C ASN A 49 17.21 0.65 -23.56
N TYR A 50 15.89 0.56 -23.45
CA TYR A 50 14.96 1.06 -24.44
C TYR A 50 14.00 2.04 -23.77
N ASN A 51 14.05 3.31 -24.17
CA ASN A 51 13.23 4.37 -23.59
C ASN A 51 13.27 4.43 -22.05
N GLY A 52 14.43 4.17 -21.43
CA GLY A 52 14.59 4.11 -19.97
C GLY A 52 14.16 5.39 -19.24
N ASN A 53 14.25 6.54 -19.91
CA ASN A 53 13.83 7.85 -19.39
C ASN A 53 12.38 8.22 -19.74
N LEU A 54 11.63 7.36 -20.44
CA LEU A 54 10.24 7.64 -20.78
C LEU A 54 9.37 7.60 -19.53
N SER A 55 8.68 8.71 -19.24
CA SER A 55 7.75 8.80 -18.12
C SER A 55 6.46 8.06 -18.45
N LEU A 56 6.12 7.08 -17.63
CA LEU A 56 5.01 6.14 -17.82
C LEU A 56 4.22 5.97 -16.50
N THR A 57 2.98 5.54 -16.61
CA THR A 57 2.16 5.15 -15.44
C THR A 57 2.67 3.83 -14.88
N PRO A 58 3.13 3.81 -13.61
CA PRO A 58 3.77 2.62 -13.01
C PRO A 58 2.78 1.58 -12.49
N ALA A 59 1.55 1.97 -12.22
CA ALA A 59 0.62 1.16 -11.44
C ALA A 59 1.28 0.69 -10.12
N SER A 60 0.92 -0.49 -9.62
CA SER A 60 1.39 -0.99 -8.31
C SER A 60 2.90 -1.29 -8.21
N THR A 61 3.72 -1.06 -9.26
CA THR A 61 5.18 -1.07 -9.07
C THR A 61 5.65 0.09 -8.19
N MET A 62 4.84 1.17 -8.03
CA MET A 62 5.11 2.23 -7.05
C MET A 62 5.31 1.72 -5.64
N LYS A 63 4.67 0.62 -5.26
CA LYS A 63 4.79 0.03 -3.91
C LYS A 63 6.23 -0.33 -3.53
N LEU A 64 7.08 -0.66 -4.51
CA LEU A 64 8.50 -0.89 -4.22
C LEU A 64 9.20 0.41 -3.78
N VAL A 65 8.75 1.57 -4.27
CA VAL A 65 9.36 2.87 -3.94
C VAL A 65 9.07 3.22 -2.48
N SER A 66 7.80 3.22 -2.07
CA SER A 66 7.43 3.48 -0.67
C SER A 66 7.99 2.42 0.30
N SER A 67 8.06 1.15 -0.11
CA SER A 67 8.68 0.07 0.68
C SER A 67 10.18 0.27 0.87
N ALA A 68 10.90 0.64 -0.20
CA ALA A 68 12.33 0.95 -0.13
C ALA A 68 12.60 2.17 0.75
N ALA A 69 11.76 3.20 0.68
CA ALA A 69 11.88 4.37 1.54
C ALA A 69 11.65 4.00 3.02
N ALA A 70 10.62 3.23 3.32
CA ALA A 70 10.32 2.80 4.68
C ALA A 70 11.45 1.96 5.28
N LEU A 71 11.96 0.94 4.56
CA LEU A 71 13.08 0.11 5.02
C LEU A 71 14.44 0.83 5.00
N SER A 72 14.54 2.01 4.39
CA SER A 72 15.72 2.89 4.50
C SER A 72 15.70 3.73 5.78
N LEU A 73 14.52 4.05 6.32
CA LEU A 73 14.34 4.96 7.46
C LEU A 73 14.00 4.24 8.76
N TYR A 74 13.40 3.05 8.68
CA TYR A 74 12.96 2.28 9.83
C TYR A 74 13.58 0.88 9.80
N PRO A 75 13.87 0.29 10.98
CA PRO A 75 14.35 -1.09 11.05
C PRO A 75 13.25 -2.05 10.60
N ALA A 76 13.65 -3.22 10.08
CA ALA A 76 12.73 -4.22 9.56
C ALA A 76 11.75 -4.78 10.61
N ASP A 77 12.13 -4.76 11.89
CA ASP A 77 11.34 -5.17 13.04
C ASP A 77 10.49 -4.05 13.67
N TYR A 78 10.49 -2.85 13.08
CA TYR A 78 9.60 -1.77 13.53
C TYR A 78 8.16 -2.25 13.59
N GLN A 79 7.43 -1.82 14.62
CA GLN A 79 6.01 -2.11 14.82
C GLN A 79 5.24 -0.80 15.02
N TYR A 80 4.07 -0.68 14.40
CA TYR A 80 3.12 0.37 14.76
C TYR A 80 2.58 0.08 16.15
N GLU A 81 2.40 1.11 16.97
CA GLU A 81 1.75 1.01 18.27
C GLU A 81 0.42 1.76 18.26
N THR A 82 -0.66 1.07 18.61
CA THR A 82 -2.01 1.63 18.77
C THR A 82 -2.40 1.56 20.24
N PRO A 83 -2.17 2.62 21.04
CA PRO A 83 -2.48 2.62 22.47
C PRO A 83 -3.96 2.93 22.74
N ALA A 84 -4.47 2.36 23.82
CA ALA A 84 -5.75 2.70 24.43
C ALA A 84 -5.55 3.11 25.90
N TYR A 85 -6.25 4.14 26.31
CA TYR A 85 -6.16 4.69 27.67
C TYR A 85 -7.48 5.33 28.09
N ILE A 86 -7.65 5.54 29.40
CA ILE A 86 -8.71 6.36 29.94
C ILE A 86 -8.18 7.80 30.01
N ASP A 87 -8.87 8.73 29.38
CA ASP A 87 -8.70 10.18 29.56
C ASP A 87 -9.71 10.65 30.59
N GLY A 88 -9.30 10.65 31.87
CA GLY A 88 -10.20 10.90 32.98
C GLY A 88 -9.74 10.23 34.27
N LYS A 89 -10.71 9.92 35.15
CA LYS A 89 -10.47 9.29 36.47
C LYS A 89 -11.38 8.11 36.73
N ILE A 90 -10.97 7.27 37.67
CA ILE A 90 -11.80 6.16 38.17
C ILE A 90 -12.17 6.47 39.63
N GLU A 91 -13.46 6.57 39.92
CA GLU A 91 -13.99 6.73 41.28
C GLU A 91 -15.06 5.68 41.57
N LYS A 92 -14.87 4.91 42.66
CA LYS A 92 -15.81 3.89 43.14
C LYS A 92 -16.26 2.89 42.06
N GLY A 93 -15.35 2.57 41.13
CA GLY A 93 -15.62 1.64 40.03
C GLY A 93 -16.36 2.26 38.85
N THR A 94 -16.46 3.58 38.80
CA THR A 94 -16.97 4.33 37.64
C THR A 94 -15.83 5.12 36.98
N VAL A 95 -15.66 4.95 35.67
CA VAL A 95 -14.84 5.83 34.83
C VAL A 95 -15.63 7.13 34.62
N TYR A 96 -15.04 8.25 34.94
CA TYR A 96 -15.50 9.58 34.55
C TYR A 96 -14.50 10.15 33.55
N GLY A 97 -14.85 10.10 32.28
CA GLY A 97 -14.00 10.46 31.14
C GLY A 97 -14.09 9.44 30.04
N ASP A 98 -13.32 9.65 28.99
CA ASP A 98 -13.41 8.86 27.77
C ASP A 98 -12.40 7.71 27.75
N ILE A 99 -12.75 6.64 27.04
CA ILE A 99 -11.80 5.60 26.60
C ILE A 99 -11.29 6.04 25.25
N VAL A 100 -10.01 6.41 25.19
CA VAL A 100 -9.38 6.95 23.97
C VAL A 100 -8.49 5.90 23.34
N ILE A 101 -8.68 5.67 22.06
CA ILE A 101 -7.82 4.84 21.21
C ILE A 101 -7.10 5.77 20.23
N LYS A 102 -5.78 5.76 20.21
CA LYS A 102 -5.01 6.64 19.33
C LYS A 102 -4.67 5.93 18.03
N GLY A 103 -5.12 6.48 16.91
CA GLY A 103 -4.77 6.00 15.58
C GLY A 103 -3.29 6.16 15.29
N SER A 104 -2.68 5.11 14.76
CA SER A 104 -1.25 5.04 14.43
C SER A 104 -0.96 4.88 12.95
N GLY A 105 -1.99 4.76 12.12
CA GLY A 105 -1.88 4.39 10.71
C GLY A 105 -1.61 2.90 10.48
N ASP A 106 -1.61 2.08 11.53
CA ASP A 106 -1.44 0.63 11.44
C ASP A 106 -2.46 -0.01 10.50
N PRO A 107 -2.04 -0.76 9.46
CA PRO A 107 -2.94 -1.41 8.53
C PRO A 107 -3.38 -2.81 8.97
N THR A 108 -2.95 -3.30 10.15
CA THR A 108 -3.03 -4.73 10.49
C THR A 108 -4.03 -5.06 11.60
N LEU A 109 -4.60 -4.05 12.26
CA LEU A 109 -5.51 -4.25 13.39
C LEU A 109 -6.76 -5.03 12.94
N TYR A 110 -6.93 -6.24 13.48
CA TYR A 110 -7.95 -7.23 13.09
C TYR A 110 -7.98 -7.55 11.59
N SER A 111 -6.83 -7.42 10.93
CA SER A 111 -6.68 -7.81 9.53
C SER A 111 -6.83 -9.33 9.37
N ARG A 112 -7.58 -9.76 8.35
CA ARG A 112 -7.69 -11.18 7.96
C ARG A 112 -6.36 -11.78 7.48
N HIS A 113 -5.38 -10.93 7.18
CA HIS A 113 -4.08 -11.32 6.67
C HIS A 113 -3.04 -11.49 7.76
N PHE A 114 -3.33 -10.93 8.94
CA PHE A 114 -2.53 -11.04 10.16
C PHE A 114 -3.44 -11.51 11.30
N PRO A 115 -3.89 -12.78 11.31
CA PRO A 115 -4.88 -13.26 12.28
C PRO A 115 -4.33 -13.45 13.70
N ASP A 116 -3.01 -13.45 13.84
CA ASP A 116 -2.36 -13.64 15.14
C ASP A 116 -2.42 -12.36 16.00
N ASN A 117 -2.47 -12.53 17.32
CA ASN A 117 -2.47 -11.46 18.33
C ASN A 117 -3.60 -10.41 18.19
N GLN A 118 -4.74 -10.79 17.64
CA GLN A 118 -5.90 -9.91 17.48
C GLN A 118 -6.77 -9.93 18.75
N THR A 119 -6.21 -9.45 19.87
CA THR A 119 -6.85 -9.49 21.20
C THR A 119 -7.07 -8.09 21.80
N PHE A 120 -6.87 -7.03 21.03
CA PHE A 120 -6.85 -5.67 21.55
C PHE A 120 -8.16 -5.24 22.24
N ILE A 121 -9.32 -5.63 21.70
CA ILE A 121 -10.65 -5.38 22.31
C ILE A 121 -10.77 -6.10 23.65
N GLU A 122 -10.36 -7.37 23.69
CA GLU A 122 -10.36 -8.21 24.88
C GLU A 122 -9.36 -7.70 25.93
N ASP A 123 -8.21 -7.20 25.52
CA ASP A 123 -7.17 -6.64 26.40
C ASP A 123 -7.65 -5.34 27.06
N ILE A 124 -8.29 -4.45 26.30
CA ILE A 124 -8.92 -3.22 26.83
C ILE A 124 -9.98 -3.60 27.87
N THR A 125 -10.87 -4.54 27.51
CA THR A 125 -11.97 -4.97 28.38
C THR A 125 -11.46 -5.63 29.66
N SER A 126 -10.42 -6.46 29.54
CA SER A 126 -9.77 -7.12 30.68
C SER A 126 -9.08 -6.11 31.61
N SER A 127 -8.44 -5.10 31.05
CA SER A 127 -7.80 -4.02 31.83
C SER A 127 -8.82 -3.20 32.62
N LEU A 128 -9.96 -2.86 32.00
CA LEU A 128 -11.06 -2.18 32.70
C LEU A 128 -11.56 -3.00 33.91
N LYS A 129 -11.74 -4.31 33.71
CA LYS A 129 -12.10 -5.21 34.81
C LYS A 129 -11.04 -5.30 35.89
N GLY A 130 -9.77 -5.39 35.49
CA GLY A 130 -8.63 -5.41 36.42
C GLY A 130 -8.54 -4.16 37.29
N LEU A 131 -8.94 -3.01 36.75
CA LEU A 131 -9.05 -1.73 37.47
C LEU A 131 -10.34 -1.64 38.32
N GLY A 132 -11.17 -2.66 38.32
CA GLY A 132 -12.41 -2.72 39.11
C GLY A 132 -13.54 -1.84 38.51
N VAL A 133 -13.47 -1.50 37.25
CA VAL A 133 -14.47 -0.68 36.54
C VAL A 133 -15.77 -1.52 36.41
N LYS A 134 -16.89 -0.89 36.74
CA LYS A 134 -18.27 -1.43 36.63
C LYS A 134 -19.14 -0.54 35.76
N LYS A 135 -18.78 0.75 35.67
CA LYS A 135 -19.52 1.74 34.90
C LYS A 135 -18.56 2.68 34.15
N ILE A 136 -19.04 3.17 33.02
CA ILE A 136 -18.36 4.18 32.24
C ILE A 136 -19.34 5.35 32.03
N SER A 137 -18.98 6.52 32.56
CA SER A 137 -19.65 7.80 32.32
C SER A 137 -18.75 8.63 31.40
N GLY A 138 -18.90 8.40 30.11
CA GLY A 138 -18.11 8.94 29.01
C GLY A 138 -18.27 8.10 27.75
N ASN A 139 -17.44 8.38 26.75
CA ASN A 139 -17.54 7.75 25.44
C ASN A 139 -16.30 6.88 25.13
N ILE A 140 -16.42 6.09 24.09
CA ILE A 140 -15.26 5.50 23.41
C ILE A 140 -14.94 6.44 22.24
N VAL A 141 -13.70 6.91 22.17
CA VAL A 141 -13.25 7.87 21.19
C VAL A 141 -12.04 7.31 20.46
N VAL A 142 -12.06 7.33 19.13
CA VAL A 142 -10.88 7.08 18.33
C VAL A 142 -10.27 8.43 17.95
N ASP A 143 -9.10 8.71 18.49
CA ASP A 143 -8.31 9.90 18.13
C ASP A 143 -7.57 9.63 16.82
N ASN A 144 -8.10 10.16 15.75
CA ASN A 144 -7.55 10.05 14.41
C ASN A 144 -6.52 11.16 14.09
N GLY A 145 -6.21 12.06 15.04
CA GLY A 145 -5.31 13.18 14.79
C GLY A 145 -5.79 14.05 13.62
N ASP A 146 -4.83 14.50 12.79
CA ASP A 146 -5.16 15.21 11.56
C ASP A 146 -5.67 14.25 10.48
N GLN A 147 -6.95 14.40 10.13
CA GLN A 147 -7.62 13.56 9.11
C GLN A 147 -7.45 14.08 7.68
N GLN A 148 -6.54 15.03 7.44
CA GLN A 148 -6.29 15.50 6.08
C GLN A 148 -5.85 14.33 5.19
N ASN A 149 -6.54 14.19 4.05
CA ASN A 149 -6.32 13.08 3.12
C ASN A 149 -6.59 11.66 3.69
N ALA A 150 -7.35 11.55 4.77
CA ALA A 150 -7.91 10.27 5.19
C ALA A 150 -8.97 9.80 4.18
N GLY A 151 -9.15 8.49 4.09
CA GLY A 151 -10.07 7.88 3.14
C GLY A 151 -9.45 7.68 1.77
N LYS A 152 -10.30 7.70 0.75
CA LYS A 152 -9.92 7.53 -0.64
C LYS A 152 -9.28 8.81 -1.18
N LEU A 153 -8.17 8.71 -1.87
CA LEU A 153 -7.49 9.87 -2.45
C LEU A 153 -8.27 10.43 -3.64
N GLY A 154 -8.36 11.76 -3.73
CA GLY A 154 -9.02 12.45 -4.84
C GLY A 154 -8.34 12.27 -6.21
N THR A 155 -7.14 11.67 -6.24
CA THR A 155 -6.41 11.32 -7.47
C THR A 155 -6.71 9.89 -7.96
N TRP A 156 -7.46 9.10 -7.20
CA TRP A 156 -7.91 7.77 -7.61
C TRP A 156 -9.18 7.86 -8.45
N GLU A 157 -9.38 6.89 -9.33
CA GLU A 157 -10.64 6.81 -10.09
C GLU A 157 -11.82 6.51 -9.15
N ILE A 158 -12.96 7.13 -9.45
CA ILE A 158 -14.18 6.96 -8.64
C ILE A 158 -14.57 5.48 -8.59
N GLU A 159 -14.45 4.80 -9.71
CA GLU A 159 -14.79 3.39 -9.88
C GLU A 159 -13.97 2.45 -9.02
N ASP A 160 -12.72 2.80 -8.69
CA ASP A 160 -11.88 1.99 -7.82
C ASP A 160 -12.48 1.84 -6.42
N GLY A 161 -13.22 2.83 -5.96
CA GLY A 161 -13.86 2.82 -4.66
C GLY A 161 -15.00 1.82 -4.47
N TYR A 162 -15.43 1.10 -5.53
CA TYR A 162 -16.41 0.01 -5.40
C TYR A 162 -15.79 -1.33 -5.03
N TYR A 163 -14.49 -1.42 -5.08
CA TYR A 163 -13.76 -2.66 -4.90
C TYR A 163 -12.92 -2.63 -3.62
N GLU A 164 -12.69 -3.79 -3.02
CA GLU A 164 -11.84 -3.90 -1.82
C GLU A 164 -10.44 -3.29 -2.01
N TYR A 165 -9.89 -3.32 -3.22
CA TYR A 165 -8.58 -2.74 -3.51
C TYR A 165 -8.57 -1.19 -3.54
N GLY A 166 -9.73 -0.57 -3.67
CA GLY A 166 -9.90 0.88 -3.64
C GLY A 166 -10.36 1.41 -2.27
N THR A 167 -10.24 0.60 -1.23
CA THR A 167 -10.52 1.06 0.14
C THR A 167 -9.57 2.18 0.53
N GLY A 168 -10.10 3.20 1.24
CA GLY A 168 -9.31 4.31 1.74
C GLY A 168 -8.38 3.91 2.87
N TRP A 169 -7.35 4.71 3.08
CA TRP A 169 -6.51 4.69 4.27
C TRP A 169 -7.03 5.68 5.32
N TYR A 170 -6.93 5.31 6.59
CA TYR A 170 -7.30 6.15 7.71
C TYR A 170 -6.17 6.13 8.77
N PRO A 171 -6.06 7.16 9.63
CA PRO A 171 -5.16 7.10 10.79
C PRO A 171 -5.45 5.93 11.70
N PHE A 172 -6.71 5.47 11.74
CA PHE A 172 -7.14 4.24 12.40
C PHE A 172 -7.79 3.31 11.39
N ASN A 173 -7.09 2.23 11.01
CA ASN A 173 -7.61 1.19 10.14
C ASN A 173 -8.08 0.00 10.98
N TYR A 174 -9.15 -0.66 10.53
CA TYR A 174 -9.75 -1.78 11.23
C TYR A 174 -10.35 -2.79 10.26
N ARG A 175 -10.00 -4.08 10.40
CA ARG A 175 -10.51 -5.18 9.55
C ARG A 175 -10.30 -4.92 8.05
N ASP A 176 -9.08 -4.51 7.68
CA ASP A 176 -8.68 -4.16 6.30
C ASP A 176 -9.52 -3.01 5.69
N ASN A 177 -10.29 -2.27 6.48
CA ASN A 177 -11.29 -1.29 6.04
C ASN A 177 -12.27 -1.87 5.01
N VAL A 178 -12.67 -3.13 5.19
CA VAL A 178 -13.53 -3.88 4.26
C VAL A 178 -14.60 -4.63 5.03
N PHE A 179 -15.81 -4.68 4.48
CA PHE A 179 -16.87 -5.54 4.98
C PHE A 179 -17.45 -6.42 3.86
N ARG A 180 -18.21 -7.44 4.25
CA ARG A 180 -18.96 -8.28 3.33
C ARG A 180 -20.43 -7.98 3.46
N LEU A 181 -21.08 -7.76 2.34
CA LEU A 181 -22.52 -7.54 2.27
C LEU A 181 -23.17 -8.71 1.51
N ASN A 182 -24.23 -9.27 2.11
CA ASN A 182 -25.23 -10.04 1.35
C ASN A 182 -26.35 -9.08 0.95
N PRO A 183 -26.41 -8.67 -0.32
CA PRO A 183 -27.38 -7.66 -0.75
C PRO A 183 -28.82 -8.14 -0.69
N ASN A 184 -29.08 -9.44 -0.80
CA ASN A 184 -30.44 -9.99 -0.76
C ASN A 184 -31.02 -9.98 0.67
N LEU A 185 -30.16 -10.11 1.68
CA LEU A 185 -30.55 -10.12 3.08
C LEU A 185 -30.33 -8.76 3.76
N MET A 186 -29.67 -7.82 3.09
CA MET A 186 -29.13 -6.58 3.68
C MET A 186 -28.37 -6.87 4.97
N ALA A 187 -27.58 -7.97 4.96
CA ALA A 187 -26.81 -8.43 6.09
C ALA A 187 -25.31 -8.24 5.83
N ALA A 188 -24.65 -7.54 6.74
CA ALA A 188 -23.21 -7.31 6.68
C ALA A 188 -22.44 -8.24 7.62
N VAL A 189 -21.17 -8.47 7.31
CA VAL A 189 -20.18 -9.11 8.18
C VAL A 189 -18.94 -8.22 8.19
N PRO A 190 -18.57 -7.67 9.35
CA PRO A 190 -19.18 -7.86 10.70
C PRO A 190 -20.59 -7.25 10.82
N GLN A 191 -21.35 -7.69 11.82
CA GLN A 191 -22.76 -7.29 11.98
C GLN A 191 -22.94 -5.84 12.48
N ASN A 192 -21.96 -5.32 13.21
CA ASN A 192 -22.01 -3.97 13.80
C ASN A 192 -21.77 -2.85 12.79
N ILE A 193 -21.59 -3.17 11.51
CA ILE A 193 -21.42 -2.14 10.50
C ILE A 193 -22.73 -1.38 10.25
N ASN A 194 -22.67 -0.07 10.27
CA ASN A 194 -23.82 0.77 9.98
C ASN A 194 -24.03 0.89 8.44
N LEU A 195 -24.93 0.04 7.91
CA LEU A 195 -25.22 0.02 6.48
C LEU A 195 -25.97 1.25 6.00
N GLU A 196 -26.75 1.92 6.85
CA GLU A 196 -27.53 3.10 6.46
C GLU A 196 -26.66 4.26 5.95
N ASN A 197 -25.43 4.36 6.47
CA ASN A 197 -24.48 5.37 6.06
C ASN A 197 -23.62 4.95 4.85
N ILE A 198 -23.69 3.69 4.43
CA ILE A 198 -22.79 3.12 3.41
C ILE A 198 -23.56 2.71 2.16
N VAL A 199 -24.80 2.25 2.32
CA VAL A 199 -25.62 1.72 1.23
C VAL A 199 -26.96 2.46 1.19
N THR A 200 -27.37 2.93 0.01
CA THR A 200 -28.69 3.48 -0.21
C THR A 200 -29.39 2.72 -1.33
N GLU A 201 -30.71 2.69 -1.29
CA GLU A 201 -31.55 2.10 -2.35
C GLU A 201 -32.29 3.20 -3.10
N VAL A 202 -32.12 3.22 -4.43
CA VAL A 202 -32.84 4.13 -5.34
C VAL A 202 -33.45 3.31 -6.48
N ASP A 203 -34.76 3.39 -6.65
CA ASP A 203 -35.49 2.67 -7.70
C ASP A 203 -35.22 1.16 -7.76
N GLY A 204 -35.11 0.51 -6.57
CA GLY A 204 -34.83 -0.92 -6.46
C GLY A 204 -33.40 -1.34 -6.77
N LYS A 205 -32.48 -0.38 -6.84
CA LYS A 205 -31.03 -0.61 -7.02
C LYS A 205 -30.28 -0.12 -5.81
N LEU A 206 -29.30 -0.92 -5.39
CA LEU A 206 -28.40 -0.55 -4.30
C LEU A 206 -27.24 0.30 -4.82
N TYR A 207 -26.91 1.33 -4.08
CA TYR A 207 -25.79 2.24 -4.33
C TYR A 207 -24.90 2.32 -3.11
N LEU A 208 -23.57 2.39 -3.33
CA LEU A 208 -22.62 2.71 -2.28
C LEU A 208 -22.53 4.21 -2.09
N MET A 209 -22.61 4.63 -0.83
CA MET A 209 -22.27 5.99 -0.40
C MET A 209 -20.76 6.04 -0.16
N GLN A 210 -20.05 6.92 -0.85
CA GLN A 210 -18.62 7.11 -0.64
C GLN A 210 -18.30 8.53 -0.23
N SER A 211 -17.36 8.66 0.70
CA SER A 211 -16.76 9.93 1.07
C SER A 211 -15.52 10.19 0.21
N PHE A 212 -15.47 11.35 -0.43
CA PHE A 212 -14.27 11.87 -1.07
C PHE A 212 -13.75 13.05 -0.24
N GLY A 213 -12.72 12.83 0.56
CA GLY A 213 -12.27 13.83 1.50
C GLY A 213 -13.40 14.24 2.46
N ASN A 214 -13.64 15.55 2.59
CA ASN A 214 -14.71 16.10 3.45
C ASN A 214 -16.08 16.18 2.74
N SER A 215 -16.24 15.61 1.56
CA SER A 215 -17.49 15.68 0.77
C SER A 215 -18.08 14.29 0.58
N TYR A 216 -19.34 14.12 0.94
CA TYR A 216 -20.11 12.91 0.63
C TYR A 216 -20.64 13.03 -0.80
N ASN A 217 -20.30 12.08 -1.65
CA ASN A 217 -20.87 11.97 -2.97
C ASN A 217 -21.44 10.58 -3.19
N GLU A 218 -22.61 10.56 -3.75
CA GLU A 218 -23.37 9.39 -4.13
C GLU A 218 -22.74 8.72 -5.35
N ILE A 219 -22.53 7.42 -5.31
CA ILE A 219 -21.85 6.78 -6.42
C ILE A 219 -22.30 5.36 -6.70
N ALA A 220 -22.61 5.12 -7.93
CA ALA A 220 -22.77 3.95 -8.75
C ALA A 220 -23.50 2.72 -8.17
N GLY A 221 -24.41 2.25 -9.01
CA GLY A 221 -25.22 1.08 -8.74
C GLY A 221 -24.40 -0.17 -8.50
N ILE A 222 -24.63 -0.80 -7.38
CA ILE A 222 -24.24 -2.18 -7.17
C ILE A 222 -24.99 -2.98 -8.22
N GLN A 223 -24.28 -3.48 -9.23
CA GLN A 223 -24.91 -4.26 -10.29
C GLN A 223 -25.62 -5.48 -9.71
N SER A 224 -26.71 -5.87 -10.32
CA SER A 224 -27.54 -7.01 -9.92
C SER A 224 -26.69 -8.25 -9.63
N PHE A 225 -26.75 -8.71 -8.37
CA PHE A 225 -26.03 -9.90 -7.94
C PHE A 225 -26.80 -11.16 -8.29
N ARG A 226 -26.05 -12.21 -8.67
CA ARG A 226 -26.57 -13.57 -8.71
C ARG A 226 -26.78 -14.07 -7.28
N ASP A 227 -27.85 -14.85 -7.08
CA ASP A 227 -28.27 -15.42 -5.79
C ASP A 227 -27.10 -15.87 -4.89
N ASP A 228 -27.20 -15.55 -3.60
CA ASP A 228 -26.35 -15.96 -2.48
C ASP A 228 -24.88 -15.52 -2.45
N SER A 229 -24.43 -14.67 -3.36
CA SER A 229 -23.05 -14.16 -3.29
C SER A 229 -22.90 -12.99 -2.31
N THR A 230 -21.98 -13.11 -1.36
CA THR A 230 -21.52 -11.96 -0.59
C THR A 230 -20.51 -11.16 -1.42
N ILE A 231 -20.63 -9.84 -1.38
CA ILE A 231 -19.67 -8.92 -1.97
C ILE A 231 -18.79 -8.30 -0.89
N LYS A 232 -17.56 -7.97 -1.26
CA LYS A 232 -16.65 -7.23 -0.41
C LYS A 232 -16.66 -5.77 -0.81
N LEU A 233 -16.91 -4.91 0.14
CA LEU A 233 -17.05 -3.48 -0.03
C LEU A 233 -16.12 -2.73 0.90
N PRO A 234 -15.61 -1.55 0.49
CA PRO A 234 -14.88 -0.66 1.36
C PRO A 234 -15.74 -0.20 2.54
N ASN A 235 -15.15 -0.16 3.74
CA ASN A 235 -15.74 0.47 4.91
C ASN A 235 -15.14 1.88 5.07
N PRO A 236 -15.90 2.94 4.86
CA PRO A 236 -15.43 4.32 5.02
C PRO A 236 -15.40 4.78 6.49
N TYR A 237 -15.87 3.95 7.43
CA TYR A 237 -16.00 4.29 8.85
C TYR A 237 -15.35 3.21 9.74
N PRO A 238 -14.03 2.94 9.61
CA PRO A 238 -13.38 1.89 10.41
C PRO A 238 -13.40 2.19 11.91
N SER A 239 -13.30 3.44 12.31
CA SER A 239 -13.39 3.85 13.71
C SER A 239 -14.76 3.56 14.33
N ASP A 240 -15.85 3.86 13.61
CA ASP A 240 -17.21 3.63 14.11
C ASP A 240 -17.47 2.14 14.30
N LEU A 241 -16.98 1.30 13.38
CA LEU A 241 -17.09 -0.15 13.50
C LEU A 241 -16.32 -0.68 14.72
N PHE A 242 -15.10 -0.19 14.94
CA PHE A 242 -14.32 -0.57 16.11
C PHE A 242 -14.98 -0.14 17.42
N ILE A 243 -15.49 1.09 17.48
CA ILE A 243 -16.24 1.61 18.65
C ILE A 243 -17.45 0.71 18.93
N ALA A 244 -18.19 0.32 17.91
CA ALA A 244 -19.34 -0.57 18.06
C ALA A 244 -18.95 -1.97 18.58
N ASP A 245 -17.89 -2.57 18.02
CA ASP A 245 -17.37 -3.87 18.45
C ASP A 245 -16.85 -3.80 19.91
N LEU A 246 -16.09 -2.76 20.27
CA LEU A 246 -15.58 -2.58 21.63
C LEU A 246 -16.70 -2.30 22.64
N THR A 247 -17.68 -1.45 22.29
CA THR A 247 -18.84 -1.17 23.13
C THR A 247 -19.63 -2.44 23.44
N SER A 248 -19.88 -3.26 22.42
CA SER A 248 -20.56 -4.56 22.59
C SER A 248 -19.80 -5.46 23.56
N THR A 249 -18.51 -5.64 23.35
CA THR A 249 -17.66 -6.50 24.19
C THR A 249 -17.58 -6.01 25.64
N ILE A 250 -17.43 -4.70 25.85
CA ILE A 250 -17.44 -4.11 27.20
C ILE A 250 -18.80 -4.36 27.88
N SER A 251 -19.91 -4.12 27.17
CA SER A 251 -21.25 -4.32 27.71
C SER A 251 -21.54 -5.79 28.03
N GLU A 252 -21.20 -6.71 27.16
CA GLU A 252 -21.30 -8.15 27.36
C GLU A 252 -20.45 -8.64 28.55
N SER A 253 -19.37 -7.91 28.85
CA SER A 253 -18.52 -8.19 30.01
C SER A 253 -19.13 -7.80 31.35
N GLY A 254 -20.27 -7.09 31.34
CA GLY A 254 -21.00 -6.64 32.53
C GLY A 254 -20.60 -5.23 33.00
N ILE A 255 -19.89 -4.46 32.19
CA ILE A 255 -19.61 -3.05 32.45
C ILE A 255 -20.71 -2.20 31.76
N GLU A 256 -21.34 -1.31 32.50
CA GLU A 256 -22.48 -0.51 32.05
C GLU A 256 -22.01 0.88 31.55
N PHE A 257 -22.51 1.33 30.41
CA PHE A 257 -22.40 2.71 30.00
C PHE A 257 -23.54 3.53 30.62
N VAL A 258 -23.23 4.64 31.27
CA VAL A 258 -24.19 5.49 31.97
C VAL A 258 -24.02 6.95 31.54
N ASN A 259 -25.14 7.67 31.40
CA ASN A 259 -25.12 9.11 31.19
C ASN A 259 -25.25 9.80 32.56
N ASP A 260 -24.15 10.04 33.23
CA ASP A 260 -24.13 10.70 34.55
C ASP A 260 -23.49 12.09 34.41
N GLU A 261 -24.09 12.92 33.53
CA GLU A 261 -23.60 14.27 33.19
C GLU A 261 -23.61 15.24 34.41
N GLU A 262 -24.42 14.95 35.44
CA GLU A 262 -24.55 15.82 36.62
C GLU A 262 -23.30 15.87 37.53
N ASN A 263 -22.39 14.90 37.39
CA ASN A 263 -21.22 14.78 38.26
C ASN A 263 -19.86 15.00 37.56
N TYR A 264 -19.86 15.37 36.26
CA TYR A 264 -18.63 15.58 35.50
C TYR A 264 -18.35 17.03 35.26
N ASP A 265 -17.50 17.62 36.13
CA ASP A 265 -16.97 18.99 35.96
C ASP A 265 -15.72 18.95 35.09
N THR A 266 -15.87 19.20 33.79
CA THR A 266 -14.78 19.19 32.79
C THR A 266 -13.76 20.31 33.01
N GLU A 267 -14.07 21.33 33.79
CA GLU A 267 -13.18 22.49 33.98
C GLU A 267 -12.04 22.28 35.01
N THR A 268 -12.11 21.23 35.84
CA THR A 268 -11.18 21.02 36.96
C THR A 268 -10.35 19.74 36.93
N VAL A 269 -10.57 18.87 35.99
CA VAL A 269 -9.83 17.59 35.95
C VAL A 269 -8.53 17.77 35.18
N GLN A 270 -7.42 17.79 35.89
CA GLN A 270 -6.13 17.44 35.29
C GLN A 270 -6.26 15.97 34.88
N SER A 271 -6.41 15.74 33.56
CA SER A 271 -6.64 14.40 33.03
C SER A 271 -5.35 13.61 33.18
N ASP A 272 -5.36 12.63 34.08
CA ASP A 272 -4.32 11.62 34.14
C ASP A 272 -4.68 10.54 33.12
N SER A 273 -3.85 10.37 32.10
CA SER A 273 -4.00 9.29 31.14
C SER A 273 -3.71 7.95 31.83
N ILE A 274 -4.73 7.10 32.01
CA ILE A 274 -4.57 5.77 32.61
C ILE A 274 -4.47 4.74 31.47
N PRO A 275 -3.29 4.10 31.27
CA PRO A 275 -3.12 3.15 30.19
C PRO A 275 -4.02 1.90 30.41
N LEU A 276 -4.61 1.41 29.33
CA LEU A 276 -5.40 0.20 29.30
C LEU A 276 -4.68 -0.93 28.56
N ALA A 277 -4.35 -0.72 27.30
CA ALA A 277 -3.69 -1.70 26.45
C ALA A 277 -2.98 -1.00 25.30
N SER A 278 -2.02 -1.67 24.68
CA SER A 278 -1.43 -1.27 23.39
C SER A 278 -1.47 -2.47 22.45
N TYR A 279 -1.95 -2.26 21.22
CA TYR A 279 -1.75 -3.21 20.15
C TYR A 279 -0.46 -2.88 19.41
N TYR A 280 0.36 -3.89 19.15
CA TYR A 280 1.56 -3.79 18.34
C TYR A 280 1.36 -4.59 17.06
N SER A 281 1.58 -3.94 15.92
CA SER A 281 1.49 -4.59 14.62
C SER A 281 2.52 -5.71 14.46
N PRO A 282 2.39 -6.59 13.46
CA PRO A 282 3.53 -7.36 12.95
C PRO A 282 4.69 -6.44 12.57
N ALA A 283 5.89 -7.00 12.46
CA ALA A 283 7.08 -6.29 12.01
C ALA A 283 6.88 -5.65 10.63
N LEU A 284 7.47 -4.48 10.41
CA LEU A 284 7.36 -3.72 9.15
C LEU A 284 7.73 -4.58 7.93
N LYS A 285 8.79 -5.40 8.03
CA LYS A 285 9.16 -6.37 6.97
C LYS A 285 8.01 -7.31 6.63
N ALA A 286 7.28 -7.82 7.62
CA ALA A 286 6.15 -8.71 7.40
C ALA A 286 4.97 -7.99 6.70
N ILE A 287 4.70 -6.75 7.09
CA ILE A 287 3.67 -5.90 6.45
C ILE A 287 4.06 -5.62 5.00
N ILE A 288 5.31 -5.23 4.75
CA ILE A 288 5.82 -4.96 3.40
C ILE A 288 5.83 -6.23 2.55
N THR A 289 6.19 -7.38 3.11
CA THR A 289 6.12 -8.67 2.39
C THR A 289 4.70 -8.93 1.91
N ASP A 290 3.72 -8.80 2.80
CA ASP A 290 2.32 -9.05 2.46
C ASP A 290 1.80 -8.07 1.40
N LEU A 291 2.07 -6.77 1.56
CA LEU A 291 1.69 -5.76 0.57
C LEU A 291 2.34 -5.98 -0.80
N MET A 292 3.60 -6.42 -0.86
CA MET A 292 4.31 -6.69 -2.11
C MET A 292 3.75 -7.93 -2.81
N HIS A 293 3.45 -8.99 -2.06
CA HIS A 293 2.92 -10.27 -2.58
C HIS A 293 1.48 -10.15 -3.06
N ARG A 294 0.61 -9.44 -2.34
CA ARG A 294 -0.80 -9.28 -2.69
C ARG A 294 -1.10 -7.97 -3.41
N SER A 295 -0.15 -7.06 -3.41
CA SER A 295 -0.31 -5.72 -3.98
C SER A 295 -1.38 -4.90 -3.26
N ASP A 296 -1.42 -4.97 -1.92
CA ASP A 296 -2.40 -4.26 -1.10
C ASP A 296 -2.17 -2.74 -1.14
N ASN A 297 -3.22 -1.98 -1.46
CA ASN A 297 -3.11 -0.53 -1.62
C ASN A 297 -3.14 0.20 -0.28
N MET A 298 -4.02 -0.21 0.64
CA MET A 298 -4.14 0.43 1.95
C MET A 298 -2.86 0.26 2.77
N MET A 299 -2.25 -0.94 2.75
CA MET A 299 -0.96 -1.18 3.38
C MET A 299 0.17 -0.34 2.76
N ALA A 300 0.14 -0.12 1.44
CA ALA A 300 1.12 0.73 0.76
C ALA A 300 0.97 2.21 1.16
N GLU A 301 -0.28 2.69 1.31
CA GLU A 301 -0.52 4.04 1.82
C GLU A 301 -0.08 4.19 3.28
N SER A 302 -0.30 3.17 4.12
CA SER A 302 0.23 3.15 5.50
C SER A 302 1.75 3.19 5.52
N THR A 303 2.40 2.40 4.68
CA THR A 303 3.87 2.35 4.58
C THR A 303 4.46 3.68 4.11
N LEU A 304 3.84 4.36 3.13
CA LEU A 304 4.27 5.69 2.70
C LEU A 304 4.10 6.71 3.84
N ARG A 305 2.93 6.74 4.49
CA ARG A 305 2.62 7.74 5.52
C ARG A 305 3.44 7.56 6.80
N LEU A 306 4.00 6.38 7.04
CA LEU A 306 4.97 6.16 8.11
C LEU A 306 6.19 7.09 8.01
N LEU A 307 6.54 7.56 6.82
CA LEU A 307 7.70 8.43 6.59
C LEU A 307 7.55 9.83 7.19
N ALA A 308 6.34 10.23 7.62
CA ALA A 308 6.07 11.56 8.13
C ALA A 308 5.41 11.57 9.51
N PRO A 309 5.83 12.48 10.41
CA PRO A 309 5.10 12.74 11.65
C PRO A 309 3.65 13.14 11.35
N GLY A 310 2.69 12.56 12.09
CA GLY A 310 1.28 12.86 11.93
C GLY A 310 0.60 12.23 10.71
N LEU A 311 1.31 11.37 9.97
CA LEU A 311 0.77 10.55 8.88
C LEU A 311 0.19 11.35 7.69
N SER A 312 0.62 12.61 7.52
CA SER A 312 0.22 13.45 6.40
C SER A 312 0.76 12.92 5.07
N LEU A 313 -0.08 12.83 4.03
CA LEU A 313 0.35 12.40 2.71
C LEU A 313 1.39 13.34 2.10
N ASP A 314 1.15 14.65 2.19
CA ASP A 314 2.04 15.65 1.57
C ASP A 314 3.42 15.67 2.23
N ASP A 315 3.48 15.50 3.56
CA ASP A 315 4.74 15.40 4.28
C ASP A 315 5.46 14.08 4.01
N ALA A 316 4.71 12.97 3.89
CA ALA A 316 5.27 11.67 3.54
C ALA A 316 5.87 11.66 2.14
N LEU A 317 5.16 12.21 1.15
CA LEU A 317 5.68 12.36 -0.23
C LEU A 317 6.91 13.27 -0.27
N ARG A 318 6.95 14.31 0.57
CA ARG A 318 8.13 15.17 0.71
C ARG A 318 9.30 14.42 1.34
N ALA A 319 9.06 13.66 2.41
CA ALA A 319 10.08 12.85 3.06
C ALA A 319 10.66 11.78 2.12
N GLU A 320 9.79 11.11 1.33
CA GLU A 320 10.21 10.17 0.30
C GLU A 320 11.09 10.83 -0.77
N LYS A 321 10.67 12.00 -1.25
CA LYS A 321 11.43 12.81 -2.21
C LYS A 321 12.81 13.19 -1.65
N ASP A 322 12.85 13.75 -0.45
CA ASP A 322 14.10 14.20 0.19
C ASP A 322 15.07 13.02 0.41
N LEU A 323 14.54 11.84 0.77
CA LEU A 323 15.33 10.63 0.89
C LEU A 323 15.99 10.24 -0.44
N TYR A 324 15.23 10.18 -1.54
CA TYR A 324 15.77 9.79 -2.84
C TYR A 324 16.72 10.84 -3.43
N ASP A 325 16.42 12.12 -3.25
CA ASP A 325 17.33 13.21 -3.66
C ASP A 325 18.67 13.13 -2.88
N SER A 326 18.63 12.78 -1.59
CA SER A 326 19.84 12.57 -0.77
C SER A 326 20.69 11.39 -1.24
N LYS A 327 20.07 10.39 -1.86
CA LYS A 327 20.73 9.22 -2.48
C LYS A 327 21.19 9.51 -3.91
N GLY A 328 21.02 10.75 -4.43
CA GLY A 328 21.37 11.13 -5.80
C GLY A 328 20.39 10.60 -6.85
N ILE A 329 19.17 10.24 -6.44
CA ILE A 329 18.08 9.82 -7.33
C ILE A 329 17.15 11.01 -7.51
N PRO A 330 17.27 11.80 -8.61
CA PRO A 330 16.49 13.03 -8.77
C PRO A 330 15.02 12.70 -8.95
N THR A 331 14.16 13.30 -8.12
CA THR A 331 12.73 13.08 -8.16
C THR A 331 11.95 14.18 -8.89
N ASP A 332 12.56 15.33 -9.16
CA ASP A 332 11.93 16.46 -9.86
C ASP A 332 11.42 16.14 -11.28
N LEU A 333 11.93 15.04 -11.86
CA LEU A 333 11.54 14.57 -13.19
C LEU A 333 10.28 13.70 -13.17
N TYR A 334 9.78 13.35 -11.97
CA TYR A 334 8.72 12.37 -11.79
C TYR A 334 7.54 12.97 -11.03
N THR A 335 6.37 12.38 -11.24
CA THR A 335 5.17 12.73 -10.49
C THR A 335 4.75 11.55 -9.65
N ILE A 336 4.82 11.68 -8.34
CA ILE A 336 4.37 10.67 -7.37
C ILE A 336 3.18 11.27 -6.61
N ARG A 337 2.06 10.55 -6.55
CA ARG A 337 0.80 11.00 -5.96
C ARG A 337 0.35 10.15 -4.78
N ASP A 338 0.83 8.91 -4.71
CA ASP A 338 0.46 7.94 -3.69
C ASP A 338 1.54 6.86 -3.54
N GLY A 339 1.46 6.08 -2.48
CA GLY A 339 2.36 4.94 -2.25
C GLY A 339 1.94 3.67 -2.98
N SER A 340 0.66 3.56 -3.30
CA SER A 340 0.07 2.35 -3.87
C SER A 340 0.24 2.22 -5.38
N GLY A 341 0.38 3.34 -6.07
CA GLY A 341 0.38 3.40 -7.53
C GLY A 341 -1.02 3.32 -8.13
N LEU A 342 -2.08 3.47 -7.34
CA LEU A 342 -3.45 3.43 -7.83
C LEU A 342 -3.82 4.71 -8.59
N SER A 343 -3.23 5.85 -8.22
CA SER A 343 -3.40 7.09 -8.97
C SER A 343 -2.81 6.98 -10.38
N ARG A 344 -3.64 7.22 -11.40
CA ARG A 344 -3.18 7.35 -12.79
C ARG A 344 -2.32 8.59 -13.03
N GLY A 345 -2.30 9.51 -12.07
CA GLY A 345 -1.43 10.68 -12.09
C GLY A 345 0.02 10.39 -11.71
N ASN A 346 0.36 9.17 -11.27
CA ASN A 346 1.74 8.78 -11.11
C ASN A 346 2.43 8.65 -12.47
N ALA A 347 3.62 9.22 -12.60
CA ALA A 347 4.40 9.19 -13.83
C ALA A 347 5.89 9.12 -13.50
N VAL A 348 6.48 7.96 -13.72
CA VAL A 348 7.90 7.66 -13.46
C VAL A 348 8.51 6.90 -14.63
N SER A 349 9.85 6.83 -14.69
CA SER A 349 10.55 6.11 -15.75
C SER A 349 11.10 4.76 -15.29
N PRO A 350 11.37 3.80 -16.20
CA PRO A 350 12.12 2.59 -15.87
C PRO A 350 13.45 2.88 -15.15
N GLU A 351 14.17 3.89 -15.58
CA GLU A 351 15.46 4.27 -15.00
C GLU A 351 15.34 4.75 -13.54
N PHE A 352 14.21 5.38 -13.17
CA PHE A 352 13.94 5.71 -11.78
C PHE A 352 13.86 4.43 -10.92
N PHE A 353 13.13 3.43 -11.38
CA PHE A 353 13.06 2.14 -10.66
C PHE A 353 14.43 1.47 -10.55
N ILE A 354 15.24 1.48 -11.62
CA ILE A 354 16.59 0.93 -11.57
C ILE A 354 17.44 1.63 -10.51
N LYS A 355 17.38 2.95 -10.42
CA LYS A 355 18.12 3.71 -9.39
C LYS A 355 17.68 3.36 -7.97
N VAL A 356 16.37 3.25 -7.73
CA VAL A 356 15.82 2.81 -6.43
C VAL A 356 16.30 1.39 -6.12
N LEU A 357 16.14 0.44 -7.05
CA LEU A 357 16.56 -0.96 -6.88
C LEU A 357 18.07 -1.07 -6.62
N THR A 358 18.88 -0.37 -7.42
CA THR A 358 20.34 -0.36 -7.22
C THR A 358 20.73 0.19 -5.85
N SER A 359 20.02 1.21 -5.35
CA SER A 359 20.29 1.78 -4.02
C SER A 359 19.94 0.86 -2.85
N MET A 360 19.20 -0.21 -3.12
CA MET A 360 18.68 -1.17 -2.14
C MET A 360 19.14 -2.61 -2.38
N SER A 361 20.01 -2.86 -3.37
CA SER A 361 20.42 -4.22 -3.75
C SER A 361 21.19 -4.97 -2.64
N ASP A 362 21.87 -4.24 -1.75
CA ASP A 362 22.60 -4.80 -0.62
C ASP A 362 21.74 -4.91 0.67
N ASN A 363 20.49 -4.50 0.61
CA ASN A 363 19.55 -4.60 1.74
C ASN A 363 18.75 -5.91 1.64
N GLU A 364 19.18 -6.93 2.37
CA GLU A 364 18.55 -8.26 2.37
C GLU A 364 17.07 -8.19 2.75
N ASP A 365 16.69 -7.35 3.73
CA ASP A 365 15.29 -7.19 4.14
C ASP A 365 14.42 -6.65 3.01
N PHE A 366 14.97 -5.79 2.16
CA PHE A 366 14.24 -5.28 0.99
C PHE A 366 14.20 -6.30 -0.16
N VAL A 367 15.26 -7.04 -0.41
CA VAL A 367 15.28 -8.08 -1.45
C VAL A 367 14.30 -9.22 -1.13
N ASP A 368 14.22 -9.61 0.13
CA ASP A 368 13.38 -10.71 0.59
C ASP A 368 11.87 -10.44 0.48
N VAL A 369 11.43 -9.18 0.48
CA VAL A 369 9.99 -8.88 0.44
C VAL A 369 9.37 -9.02 -0.96
N PHE A 370 10.17 -9.28 -1.99
CA PHE A 370 9.65 -9.46 -3.34
C PHE A 370 9.05 -10.85 -3.54
N PRO A 371 7.85 -10.97 -4.15
CA PRO A 371 7.33 -12.26 -4.57
C PRO A 371 8.20 -12.87 -5.67
N ARG A 372 8.34 -14.19 -5.63
CA ARG A 372 9.16 -14.98 -6.57
C ARG A 372 8.30 -15.49 -7.73
N ALA A 373 8.67 -15.15 -8.93
CA ALA A 373 7.95 -15.59 -10.12
C ALA A 373 7.93 -17.12 -10.25
N GLY A 374 6.78 -17.66 -10.63
CA GLY A 374 6.55 -19.10 -10.67
C GLY A 374 6.15 -19.72 -9.34
N VAL A 375 6.41 -19.03 -8.21
CA VAL A 375 6.24 -19.55 -6.84
C VAL A 375 5.03 -18.90 -6.16
N ASP A 376 5.05 -17.60 -5.96
CA ASP A 376 4.07 -16.92 -5.11
C ASP A 376 3.62 -15.55 -5.62
N GLY A 377 2.78 -14.89 -4.83
CA GLY A 377 2.30 -13.54 -5.05
C GLY A 377 1.59 -13.33 -6.39
N THR A 378 1.63 -12.11 -6.87
CA THR A 378 1.00 -11.71 -8.14
C THR A 378 1.78 -12.18 -9.37
N VAL A 379 2.98 -12.70 -9.19
CA VAL A 379 3.88 -13.19 -10.25
C VAL A 379 3.98 -14.73 -10.31
N ARG A 380 3.23 -15.43 -9.47
CA ARG A 380 3.22 -16.91 -9.41
C ARG A 380 2.92 -17.64 -10.72
N GLY A 381 2.37 -16.93 -11.70
CA GLY A 381 2.06 -17.48 -13.02
C GLY A 381 3.17 -17.28 -14.07
N LEU A 382 4.23 -16.52 -13.73
CA LEU A 382 5.31 -16.19 -14.65
C LEU A 382 6.48 -17.17 -14.51
N PHE A 383 7.20 -17.40 -15.60
CA PHE A 383 8.46 -18.17 -15.67
C PHE A 383 8.39 -19.62 -15.20
N LYS A 384 7.20 -20.22 -15.03
CA LYS A 384 7.07 -21.63 -14.65
C LYS A 384 7.77 -22.56 -15.65
N GLY A 385 8.62 -23.46 -15.13
CA GLY A 385 9.40 -24.41 -15.93
C GLY A 385 10.55 -23.78 -16.73
N THR A 386 10.96 -22.55 -16.37
CA THR A 386 12.09 -21.85 -17.00
C THR A 386 13.22 -21.63 -16.00
N PRO A 387 14.45 -21.27 -16.47
CA PRO A 387 15.56 -20.95 -15.55
C PRO A 387 15.30 -19.80 -14.59
N LEU A 388 14.32 -18.92 -14.86
CA LEU A 388 13.95 -17.79 -14.00
C LEU A 388 12.84 -18.13 -12.99
N GLU A 389 12.32 -19.37 -12.96
CA GLU A 389 11.39 -19.80 -11.91
C GLU A 389 12.06 -19.71 -10.54
N GLY A 390 11.44 -18.98 -9.60
CA GLY A 390 11.98 -18.70 -8.26
C GLY A 390 13.10 -17.65 -8.22
N LYS A 391 13.73 -17.31 -9.36
CA LYS A 391 14.84 -16.36 -9.43
C LYS A 391 14.43 -14.94 -9.84
N ALA A 392 13.32 -14.78 -10.51
CA ALA A 392 12.78 -13.46 -10.83
C ALA A 392 11.95 -12.94 -9.65
N ALA A 393 12.54 -12.06 -8.84
CA ALA A 393 11.93 -11.40 -7.68
C ALA A 393 11.31 -10.08 -8.14
N LEU A 394 10.01 -10.07 -8.47
CA LEU A 394 9.40 -8.98 -9.22
C LEU A 394 8.12 -8.44 -8.56
N LYS A 395 8.02 -7.13 -8.40
CA LYS A 395 6.76 -6.47 -8.16
C LYS A 395 6.03 -6.22 -9.47
N SER A 396 4.77 -6.63 -9.56
CA SER A 396 3.89 -6.35 -10.70
C SER A 396 3.10 -5.06 -10.51
N GLY A 397 2.83 -4.37 -11.62
CA GLY A 397 1.87 -3.28 -11.72
C GLY A 397 0.86 -3.56 -12.84
N SER A 398 -0.42 -3.37 -12.57
CA SER A 398 -1.48 -3.62 -13.55
C SER A 398 -2.66 -2.69 -13.36
N MET A 399 -3.07 -2.06 -14.45
CA MET A 399 -4.29 -1.30 -14.61
C MET A 399 -4.84 -1.52 -16.01
N SER A 400 -6.00 -0.98 -16.33
CA SER A 400 -6.50 -0.98 -17.71
C SER A 400 -5.48 -0.30 -18.64
N GLY A 401 -4.96 -1.06 -19.62
CA GLY A 401 -3.93 -0.58 -20.55
C GLY A 401 -2.52 -0.40 -19.98
N VAL A 402 -2.25 -0.86 -18.75
CA VAL A 402 -0.94 -0.75 -18.09
C VAL A 402 -0.49 -2.11 -17.58
N ARG A 403 0.76 -2.50 -17.90
CA ARG A 403 1.44 -3.67 -17.36
C ARG A 403 2.90 -3.36 -17.10
N CYS A 404 3.29 -3.46 -15.82
CA CYS A 404 4.64 -3.13 -15.38
C CYS A 404 5.21 -4.23 -14.48
N TYR A 405 6.53 -4.38 -14.52
CA TYR A 405 7.31 -5.22 -13.61
C TYR A 405 8.60 -4.51 -13.26
N ALA A 406 8.95 -4.51 -11.98
CA ALA A 406 10.23 -4.01 -11.51
C ALA A 406 10.72 -4.85 -10.33
N GLY A 407 12.02 -5.08 -10.23
CA GLY A 407 12.65 -5.89 -9.19
C GLY A 407 13.99 -6.46 -9.62
N TYR A 408 14.29 -7.67 -9.15
CA TYR A 408 15.59 -8.29 -9.34
C TYR A 408 15.49 -9.62 -10.07
N ILE A 409 16.53 -9.95 -10.81
CA ILE A 409 16.86 -11.32 -11.20
C ILE A 409 18.02 -11.77 -10.32
N LEU A 410 17.85 -12.89 -9.65
CA LEU A 410 18.77 -13.41 -8.65
C LEU A 410 19.71 -14.43 -9.27
N ASN A 411 20.94 -14.52 -8.72
CA ASN A 411 21.89 -15.56 -9.01
C ASN A 411 21.53 -16.90 -8.30
N ASP A 412 22.43 -17.88 -8.34
CA ASP A 412 22.23 -19.19 -7.71
C ASP A 412 22.32 -19.15 -6.17
N ASP A 413 22.90 -18.09 -5.63
CA ASP A 413 23.03 -17.85 -4.19
C ASP A 413 21.89 -16.96 -3.63
N ASP A 414 20.83 -16.72 -4.44
CA ASP A 414 19.69 -15.86 -4.13
C ASP A 414 20.04 -14.35 -3.96
N GLU A 415 21.19 -13.92 -4.47
CA GLU A 415 21.61 -12.53 -4.44
C GLU A 415 21.19 -11.80 -5.73
N PRO A 416 20.90 -10.48 -5.68
CA PRO A 416 20.56 -9.67 -6.85
C PRO A 416 21.69 -9.61 -7.88
N LYS A 417 21.46 -10.21 -9.06
CA LYS A 417 22.39 -10.14 -10.21
C LYS A 417 22.02 -8.99 -11.14
N TYR A 418 20.74 -8.87 -11.50
CA TYR A 418 20.24 -7.79 -12.32
C TYR A 418 19.12 -7.04 -11.63
N ALA A 419 19.10 -5.71 -11.78
CA ALA A 419 17.92 -4.89 -11.55
C ALA A 419 17.17 -4.72 -12.87
N VAL A 420 15.84 -4.93 -12.86
CA VAL A 420 15.02 -4.87 -14.07
C VAL A 420 13.80 -3.98 -13.86
N ALA A 421 13.46 -3.19 -14.88
CA ALA A 421 12.25 -2.40 -14.90
C ALA A 421 11.63 -2.43 -16.31
N ILE A 422 10.41 -2.91 -16.42
CA ILE A 422 9.66 -3.05 -17.68
C ILE A 422 8.30 -2.39 -17.49
N MET A 423 8.01 -1.39 -18.32
CA MET A 423 6.78 -0.63 -18.27
C MET A 423 6.12 -0.61 -19.65
N VAL A 424 4.88 -1.09 -19.74
CA VAL A 424 4.08 -1.12 -20.97
C VAL A 424 2.77 -0.41 -20.71
N ASN A 425 2.55 0.72 -21.37
CA ASN A 425 1.34 1.53 -21.26
C ASN A 425 0.58 1.60 -22.58
N ASN A 426 -0.72 1.84 -22.51
CA ASN A 426 -1.60 2.07 -23.65
C ASN A 426 -1.73 0.88 -24.62
N PHE A 427 -1.45 -0.34 -24.17
CA PHE A 427 -1.62 -1.53 -25.00
C PHE A 427 -3.10 -1.90 -25.18
N LYS A 428 -3.41 -2.59 -26.29
CA LYS A 428 -4.76 -3.06 -26.62
C LYS A 428 -4.85 -4.57 -26.84
N CYS A 429 -3.71 -5.28 -26.76
CA CYS A 429 -3.70 -6.73 -26.84
C CYS A 429 -4.05 -7.37 -25.49
N LYS A 430 -4.07 -8.69 -25.43
CA LYS A 430 -4.28 -9.42 -24.17
C LYS A 430 -3.07 -9.31 -23.26
N VAL A 431 -3.32 -9.18 -21.96
CA VAL A 431 -2.25 -9.18 -20.93
C VAL A 431 -1.36 -10.43 -21.01
N SER A 432 -1.92 -11.59 -21.42
CA SER A 432 -1.13 -12.83 -21.62
C SER A 432 -0.07 -12.69 -22.71
N GLU A 433 -0.34 -11.92 -23.76
CA GLU A 433 0.61 -11.67 -24.85
C GLU A 433 1.76 -10.78 -24.36
N ILE A 434 1.42 -9.71 -23.58
CA ILE A 434 2.43 -8.87 -22.91
C ILE A 434 3.31 -9.72 -21.99
N ASN A 435 2.69 -10.49 -21.10
CA ASN A 435 3.43 -11.31 -20.14
C ASN A 435 4.36 -12.31 -20.85
N LYS A 436 3.89 -12.94 -21.94
CA LYS A 436 4.73 -13.85 -22.73
C LYS A 436 5.96 -13.15 -23.30
N SER A 437 5.76 -11.98 -23.91
CA SER A 437 6.87 -11.22 -24.50
C SER A 437 7.88 -10.74 -23.46
N ILE A 438 7.41 -10.32 -22.29
CA ILE A 438 8.29 -9.94 -21.18
C ILE A 438 9.10 -11.15 -20.69
N GLN A 439 8.48 -12.32 -20.60
CA GLN A 439 9.18 -13.55 -20.23
C GLN A 439 10.24 -13.93 -21.27
N ASP A 440 9.87 -13.93 -22.54
CA ASP A 440 10.80 -14.25 -23.64
C ASP A 440 12.01 -13.29 -23.62
N PHE A 441 11.77 -11.99 -23.42
CA PHE A 441 12.82 -10.96 -23.31
C PHE A 441 13.75 -11.20 -22.12
N LEU A 442 13.21 -11.40 -20.90
CA LEU A 442 14.06 -11.60 -19.72
C LEU A 442 14.83 -12.92 -19.76
N LEU A 443 14.28 -13.97 -20.38
CA LEU A 443 15.00 -15.21 -20.61
C LEU A 443 16.18 -15.02 -21.56
N GLU A 444 16.04 -14.18 -22.60
CA GLU A 444 17.11 -13.86 -23.54
C GLU A 444 18.25 -13.08 -22.88
N TYR A 445 17.92 -12.04 -22.09
CA TYR A 445 18.93 -11.11 -21.58
C TYR A 445 19.47 -11.44 -20.18
N CYS A 446 18.82 -12.30 -19.42
CA CYS A 446 19.19 -12.58 -18.03
C CYS A 446 19.57 -14.05 -17.76
N CYS A 447 19.54 -14.92 -18.77
CA CYS A 447 19.89 -16.34 -18.62
C CYS A 447 21.16 -16.76 -19.33
N GLU A 448 21.92 -15.82 -19.89
CA GLU A 448 23.23 -16.09 -20.51
C GLU A 448 24.36 -16.09 -19.48
#